data_39d9b90a5d3670c7d9cb9b4c1ca60b4f
#
_entry.id   39d9b90a5d3670c7d9cb9b4c1ca60b4f
#
_cell.length_a   1.000
_cell.length_b   1.000
_cell.length_c   1.000
_cell.angle_alpha   90.00
_cell.angle_beta   90.00
_cell.angle_gamma   90.00
#
_symmetry.space_group_name_H-M   'P 1'
#
loop_
_entity.id
_entity.type
_entity.pdbx_description
1 polymer ?
#
loop_
_entity_poly.entity_id
_entity_poly.type
_entity_poly.pdbx_seq_one_letter_code
_entity_poly.pdbx_strand_id
1 'polypeptide(L)'
;TISLAGYKEGDFTFVMGFPGRNWRYMISDEVEERMQTTNFMRHHVRGVRQEALMEQMQKDPAVRIHYASKYASSANYWKNAIGMNEGLIRLKVLDTKRAQQEQLLARGREQGDDSYQKAFDQIRSIVEHRRPALYHQQAIQEALVTGLDFMRIPNTSAMLAALKSKDKAQIKAAADSLKIAADKYFASVPFPDVERTVAKKMLQTYMQYIPAEQRISIFEVIDKRFKGNSDAFVDACFDHSIFGKKENFEKFIRKPGSYKLGFDWMVLFKHSITDGLLQTAIAMADANKNYNAAHKVWVKGMMEMCIRDRRNAGTPIYPDANSTLRLTYGKVLPYKPADGVEYGYYTTLKGAMEKEDPDNWEFVIPAKLKQLYQSKDFGRYAMPNGEMPICFIVNTDNTGGNSGSPVFNAKGELIGTGFDRNYEGLTGDIAFRPSSQRAACVDIRYTLFIIEKYAGASHIIKELTIAE
;
A
#
# COMPACT_ATOMS: atom_id res chain seq x y z
N THR A 1 -2.30 -20.14 24.32
CA THR A 1 -2.49 -21.54 23.87
C THR A 1 -2.77 -21.57 22.38
N ILE A 2 -2.16 -22.52 21.67
CA ILE A 2 -2.35 -22.78 20.24
C ILE A 2 -3.22 -24.02 20.09
N SER A 3 -4.24 -24.01 19.22
CA SER A 3 -5.10 -25.16 19.00
C SER A 3 -4.76 -25.89 17.70
N LEU A 4 -4.58 -27.22 17.78
CA LEU A 4 -4.49 -28.12 16.62
C LEU A 4 -5.84 -28.73 16.22
N ALA A 5 -6.91 -28.54 17.00
CA ALA A 5 -8.23 -29.08 16.72
C ALA A 5 -8.84 -28.61 15.38
N GLY A 6 -8.30 -27.54 14.82
CA GLY A 6 -8.80 -26.96 13.57
C GLY A 6 -10.09 -26.17 13.74
N TYR A 7 -10.85 -26.09 12.66
CA TYR A 7 -12.09 -25.31 12.57
C TYR A 7 -13.04 -25.97 11.54
N LYS A 8 -14.31 -25.64 11.63
CA LYS A 8 -15.37 -26.05 10.70
C LYS A 8 -16.09 -24.83 10.15
N GLU A 9 -16.82 -25.02 9.08
CA GLU A 9 -17.73 -24.00 8.56
C GLU A 9 -18.73 -23.57 9.64
N GLY A 10 -18.90 -22.26 9.79
CA GLY A 10 -19.80 -21.68 10.79
C GLY A 10 -19.16 -21.44 12.15
N ASP A 11 -17.98 -21.95 12.43
CA ASP A 11 -17.30 -21.73 13.71
C ASP A 11 -17.03 -20.26 13.96
N PHE A 12 -17.27 -19.83 15.22
CA PHE A 12 -16.97 -18.49 15.66
C PHE A 12 -15.47 -18.23 15.71
N THR A 13 -15.08 -17.06 15.25
CA THR A 13 -13.70 -16.61 15.30
C THR A 13 -13.61 -15.10 15.55
N PHE A 14 -12.51 -14.66 16.16
CA PHE A 14 -12.23 -13.25 16.34
C PHE A 14 -10.75 -12.94 16.11
N VAL A 15 -10.49 -11.69 15.75
CA VAL A 15 -9.17 -11.15 15.47
C VAL A 15 -8.93 -9.94 16.36
N MET A 16 -7.77 -9.86 17.00
CA MET A 16 -7.31 -8.69 17.74
C MET A 16 -6.14 -8.07 17.00
N GLY A 17 -6.28 -6.81 16.57
CA GLY A 17 -5.25 -6.16 15.77
C GLY A 17 -5.36 -4.66 15.77
N PHE A 18 -4.51 -4.02 14.98
CA PHE A 18 -4.38 -2.57 14.87
C PHE A 18 -4.71 -2.11 13.45
N PRO A 19 -5.99 -2.15 13.03
CA PRO A 19 -6.39 -1.71 11.69
C PRO A 19 -6.02 -0.24 11.49
N GLY A 20 -5.35 0.04 10.39
CA GLY A 20 -4.77 1.35 10.10
C GLY A 20 -5.82 2.42 9.86
N ARG A 21 -6.50 2.34 8.75
CA ARG A 21 -7.54 3.30 8.36
C ARG A 21 -8.54 2.68 7.38
N ASN A 22 -9.81 3.04 7.56
CA ASN A 22 -10.86 2.86 6.56
C ASN A 22 -11.64 4.18 6.40
N TRP A 23 -12.60 4.22 5.45
CA TRP A 23 -13.29 5.47 5.05
C TRP A 23 -14.76 5.20 4.81
N ARG A 24 -15.46 4.69 5.81
CA ARG A 24 -16.87 4.25 5.67
C ARG A 24 -17.86 5.39 5.71
N TYR A 25 -17.44 6.52 6.26
CA TYR A 25 -18.28 7.71 6.38
C TYR A 25 -18.03 8.74 5.28
N MET A 26 -17.24 8.44 4.27
CA MET A 26 -17.09 9.26 3.07
C MET A 26 -18.44 9.49 2.38
N ILE A 27 -18.66 10.71 1.87
CA ILE A 27 -19.73 10.98 0.91
C ILE A 27 -19.38 10.41 -0.47
N SER A 28 -20.37 10.26 -1.35
CA SER A 28 -20.16 9.73 -2.71
C SER A 28 -19.08 10.47 -3.49
N ASP A 29 -19.04 11.80 -3.35
CA ASP A 29 -18.09 12.68 -4.04
C ASP A 29 -16.65 12.42 -3.60
N GLU A 30 -16.41 12.09 -2.32
CA GLU A 30 -15.08 11.71 -1.81
C GLU A 30 -14.66 10.33 -2.33
N VAL A 31 -15.60 9.39 -2.45
CA VAL A 31 -15.33 8.07 -3.03
C VAL A 31 -14.95 8.22 -4.50
N GLU A 32 -15.70 9.02 -5.24
CA GLU A 32 -15.44 9.31 -6.65
C GLU A 32 -14.09 10.02 -6.84
N GLU A 33 -13.77 11.02 -6.00
CA GLU A 33 -12.46 11.68 -5.96
C GLU A 33 -11.35 10.65 -5.81
N ARG A 34 -11.46 9.71 -4.84
CA ARG A 34 -10.48 8.66 -4.60
C ARG A 34 -10.30 7.76 -5.82
N MET A 35 -11.40 7.38 -6.47
CA MET A 35 -11.36 6.56 -7.68
C MET A 35 -10.60 7.26 -8.83
N GLN A 36 -10.85 8.55 -9.01
CA GLN A 36 -10.33 9.36 -10.12
C GLN A 36 -8.93 9.94 -9.87
N THR A 37 -8.45 9.95 -8.64
CA THR A 37 -7.15 10.51 -8.27
C THR A 37 -6.19 9.42 -7.76
N THR A 38 -6.31 9.06 -6.49
CA THR A 38 -5.39 8.14 -5.81
C THR A 38 -5.35 6.75 -6.46
N ASN A 39 -6.52 6.14 -6.68
CA ASN A 39 -6.59 4.81 -7.27
C ASN A 39 -6.19 4.86 -8.75
N PHE A 40 -6.60 5.90 -9.47
CA PHE A 40 -6.23 6.10 -10.87
C PHE A 40 -4.71 6.16 -11.03
N MET A 41 -4.03 7.03 -10.27
CA MET A 41 -2.56 7.17 -10.35
C MET A 41 -1.84 5.89 -9.94
N ARG A 42 -2.29 5.23 -8.88
CA ARG A 42 -1.71 3.95 -8.47
C ARG A 42 -1.86 2.87 -9.52
N HIS A 43 -3.02 2.78 -10.15
CA HIS A 43 -3.25 1.81 -11.23
C HIS A 43 -2.29 2.05 -12.40
N HIS A 44 -2.32 3.25 -12.97
CA HIS A 44 -1.62 3.52 -14.23
C HIS A 44 -0.11 3.68 -14.04
N VAL A 45 0.32 4.47 -13.06
CA VAL A 45 1.75 4.75 -12.86
C VAL A 45 2.50 3.54 -12.33
N ARG A 46 1.93 2.85 -11.33
CA ARG A 46 2.58 1.64 -10.80
C ARG A 46 2.59 0.50 -11.81
N GLY A 47 1.57 0.38 -12.68
CA GLY A 47 1.56 -0.60 -13.76
C GLY A 47 2.79 -0.47 -14.64
N VAL A 48 3.08 0.72 -15.15
CA VAL A 48 4.28 0.99 -15.97
C VAL A 48 5.58 0.68 -15.21
N ARG A 49 5.63 1.05 -13.91
CA ARG A 49 6.81 0.74 -13.07
C ARG A 49 6.99 -0.77 -12.89
N GLN A 50 5.90 -1.51 -12.64
CA GLN A 50 5.92 -2.96 -12.46
C GLN A 50 6.46 -3.67 -13.71
N GLU A 51 5.99 -3.28 -14.89
CA GLU A 51 6.47 -3.82 -16.17
C GLU A 51 7.98 -3.55 -16.35
N ALA A 52 8.40 -2.31 -16.17
CA ALA A 52 9.80 -1.92 -16.32
C ALA A 52 10.73 -2.66 -15.35
N LEU A 53 10.31 -2.85 -14.09
CA LEU A 53 11.08 -3.62 -13.11
C LEU A 53 11.09 -5.12 -13.44
N MET A 54 9.96 -5.70 -13.81
CA MET A 54 9.86 -7.13 -14.12
C MET A 54 10.76 -7.50 -15.28
N GLU A 55 10.80 -6.70 -16.34
CA GLU A 55 11.72 -6.92 -17.46
C GLU A 55 13.19 -7.02 -17.03
N GLN A 56 13.61 -6.23 -16.04
CA GLN A 56 14.98 -6.25 -15.54
C GLN A 56 15.22 -7.41 -14.57
N MET A 57 14.24 -7.69 -13.71
CA MET A 57 14.29 -8.80 -12.75
C MET A 57 14.33 -10.18 -13.41
N GLN A 58 13.73 -10.32 -14.59
CA GLN A 58 13.81 -11.55 -15.39
C GLN A 58 15.19 -11.78 -16.00
N LYS A 59 15.91 -10.71 -16.33
CA LYS A 59 17.23 -10.79 -16.97
C LYS A 59 18.36 -11.13 -15.99
N ASP A 60 18.24 -10.73 -14.72
CA ASP A 60 19.32 -10.84 -13.73
C ASP A 60 18.78 -11.26 -12.35
N PRO A 61 19.19 -12.45 -11.83
CA PRO A 61 18.79 -12.90 -10.48
C PRO A 61 19.22 -11.96 -9.36
N ALA A 62 20.35 -11.25 -9.47
CA ALA A 62 20.80 -10.30 -8.46
C ALA A 62 19.88 -9.06 -8.42
N VAL A 63 19.46 -8.57 -9.58
CA VAL A 63 18.45 -7.51 -9.71
C VAL A 63 17.13 -7.98 -9.07
N ARG A 64 16.69 -9.20 -9.38
CA ARG A 64 15.48 -9.79 -8.82
C ARG A 64 15.50 -9.81 -7.28
N ILE A 65 16.57 -10.31 -6.68
CA ILE A 65 16.71 -10.38 -5.22
C ILE A 65 16.63 -8.97 -4.62
N HIS A 66 17.29 -7.99 -5.21
CA HIS A 66 17.31 -6.62 -4.69
C HIS A 66 15.94 -5.93 -4.78
N TYR A 67 15.21 -6.11 -5.88
CA TYR A 67 13.95 -5.42 -6.11
C TYR A 67 12.70 -6.22 -5.69
N ALA A 68 12.80 -7.49 -5.35
CA ALA A 68 11.65 -8.35 -5.02
C ALA A 68 10.72 -7.73 -3.97
N SER A 69 11.25 -7.26 -2.85
CA SER A 69 10.44 -6.62 -1.78
C SER A 69 9.79 -5.30 -2.23
N LYS A 70 10.52 -4.48 -2.99
CA LYS A 70 10.01 -3.21 -3.53
C LYS A 70 8.92 -3.46 -4.57
N TYR A 71 9.13 -4.45 -5.43
CA TYR A 71 8.16 -4.89 -6.42
C TYR A 71 6.88 -5.40 -5.74
N ALA A 72 7.00 -6.33 -4.79
CA ALA A 72 5.85 -6.89 -4.07
C ALA A 72 5.05 -5.81 -3.33
N SER A 73 5.74 -4.89 -2.64
CA SER A 73 5.08 -3.77 -1.96
C SER A 73 4.33 -2.87 -2.95
N SER A 74 4.95 -2.53 -4.08
CA SER A 74 4.31 -1.72 -5.12
C SER A 74 3.12 -2.44 -5.76
N ALA A 75 3.25 -3.75 -6.06
CA ALA A 75 2.21 -4.60 -6.62
C ALA A 75 0.98 -4.68 -5.71
N ASN A 76 1.17 -4.75 -4.40
CA ASN A 76 0.07 -4.77 -3.44
C ASN A 76 -0.83 -3.52 -3.56
N TYR A 77 -0.25 -2.33 -3.57
CA TYR A 77 -1.00 -1.09 -3.76
C TYR A 77 -1.62 -0.97 -5.16
N TRP A 78 -0.93 -1.47 -6.18
CA TRP A 78 -1.41 -1.49 -7.56
C TRP A 78 -2.65 -2.37 -7.71
N LYS A 79 -2.57 -3.62 -7.28
CA LYS A 79 -3.69 -4.57 -7.30
C LYS A 79 -4.87 -4.09 -6.45
N ASN A 80 -4.59 -3.50 -5.27
CA ASN A 80 -5.61 -2.91 -4.42
C ASN A 80 -6.37 -1.76 -5.12
N ALA A 81 -5.66 -0.87 -5.82
CA ALA A 81 -6.29 0.25 -6.52
C ALA A 81 -7.22 -0.22 -7.66
N ILE A 82 -6.79 -1.22 -8.43
CA ILE A 82 -7.59 -1.83 -9.49
C ILE A 82 -8.85 -2.48 -8.90
N GLY A 83 -8.66 -3.45 -8.00
CA GLY A 83 -9.79 -4.23 -7.47
C GLY A 83 -10.74 -3.38 -6.60
N MET A 84 -10.25 -2.32 -5.95
CA MET A 84 -11.12 -1.37 -5.26
C MET A 84 -12.02 -0.65 -6.26
N ASN A 85 -11.49 -0.08 -7.36
CA ASN A 85 -12.30 0.63 -8.35
C ASN A 85 -13.31 -0.30 -9.03
N GLU A 86 -12.89 -1.50 -9.45
CA GLU A 86 -13.78 -2.50 -10.04
C GLU A 86 -14.89 -2.92 -9.07
N GLY A 87 -14.53 -3.15 -7.81
CA GLY A 87 -15.49 -3.51 -6.77
C GLY A 87 -16.48 -2.39 -6.46
N LEU A 88 -16.03 -1.14 -6.37
CA LEU A 88 -16.89 0.03 -6.14
C LEU A 88 -17.94 0.18 -7.26
N ILE A 89 -17.56 -0.06 -8.50
CA ILE A 89 -18.47 -0.01 -9.67
C ILE A 89 -19.42 -1.21 -9.64
N ARG A 90 -18.89 -2.44 -9.57
CA ARG A 90 -19.66 -3.69 -9.60
C ARG A 90 -20.70 -3.76 -8.49
N LEU A 91 -20.35 -3.32 -7.31
CA LEU A 91 -21.22 -3.36 -6.14
C LEU A 91 -22.10 -2.09 -5.99
N LYS A 92 -22.05 -1.19 -6.96
CA LYS A 92 -22.83 0.07 -6.97
C LYS A 92 -22.68 0.85 -5.65
N VAL A 93 -21.44 0.94 -5.15
CA VAL A 93 -21.18 1.57 -3.85
C VAL A 93 -21.53 3.05 -3.86
N LEU A 94 -21.29 3.76 -4.97
CA LEU A 94 -21.67 5.16 -5.12
C LEU A 94 -23.20 5.37 -4.96
N ASP A 95 -24.01 4.50 -5.57
CA ASP A 95 -25.47 4.57 -5.46
C ASP A 95 -25.92 4.32 -4.01
N THR A 96 -25.30 3.35 -3.34
CA THR A 96 -25.54 3.08 -1.92
C THR A 96 -25.21 4.29 -1.06
N LYS A 97 -24.08 4.95 -1.32
CA LYS A 97 -23.66 6.18 -0.62
C LYS A 97 -24.64 7.33 -0.85
N ARG A 98 -25.06 7.57 -2.10
CA ARG A 98 -26.05 8.59 -2.45
C ARG A 98 -27.39 8.34 -1.75
N ALA A 99 -27.85 7.10 -1.70
CA ALA A 99 -29.06 6.75 -0.97
C ALA A 99 -28.94 7.03 0.54
N GLN A 100 -27.81 6.68 1.17
CA GLN A 100 -27.56 6.98 2.58
C GLN A 100 -27.49 8.49 2.85
N GLN A 101 -26.88 9.25 1.93
CA GLN A 101 -26.83 10.71 1.99
C GLN A 101 -28.23 11.30 2.00
N GLU A 102 -29.05 10.91 1.02
CA GLU A 102 -30.42 11.42 0.93
C GLU A 102 -31.26 11.09 2.17
N GLN A 103 -31.11 9.89 2.74
CA GLN A 103 -31.78 9.54 3.99
C GLN A 103 -31.39 10.46 5.15
N LEU A 104 -30.10 10.80 5.30
CA LEU A 104 -29.66 11.72 6.36
C LEU A 104 -30.15 13.14 6.12
N LEU A 105 -30.08 13.63 4.88
CA LEU A 105 -30.53 14.95 4.51
C LEU A 105 -32.07 15.10 4.66
N ALA A 106 -32.84 14.10 4.25
CA ALA A 106 -34.29 14.06 4.46
C ALA A 106 -34.65 14.14 5.94
N ARG A 107 -33.94 13.37 6.78
CA ARG A 107 -34.13 13.43 8.24
C ARG A 107 -33.83 14.81 8.82
N GLY A 108 -32.76 15.45 8.34
CA GLY A 108 -32.45 16.84 8.76
C GLY A 108 -33.61 17.78 8.43
N ARG A 109 -34.14 17.72 7.21
CA ARG A 109 -35.31 18.52 6.77
C ARG A 109 -36.54 18.27 7.64
N GLU A 110 -36.86 17.01 7.95
CA GLU A 110 -37.97 16.62 8.83
C GLU A 110 -37.84 17.18 10.25
N GLN A 111 -36.60 17.28 10.74
CA GLN A 111 -36.31 17.80 12.09
C GLN A 111 -36.09 19.32 12.15
N GLY A 112 -36.11 20.00 11.01
CA GLY A 112 -35.77 21.43 10.92
C GLY A 112 -34.27 21.70 11.20
N ASP A 113 -33.42 20.69 11.07
CA ASP A 113 -31.96 20.80 11.27
C ASP A 113 -31.25 20.84 9.90
N ASP A 114 -30.76 22.01 9.51
CA ASP A 114 -30.02 22.24 8.27
C ASP A 114 -28.51 21.95 8.39
N SER A 115 -28.03 21.55 9.57
CA SER A 115 -26.60 21.32 9.83
C SER A 115 -26.02 20.21 8.94
N TYR A 116 -26.79 19.15 8.67
CA TYR A 116 -26.35 18.05 7.80
C TYR A 116 -26.26 18.51 6.33
N GLN A 117 -27.20 19.32 5.85
CA GLN A 117 -27.16 19.88 4.50
C GLN A 117 -25.93 20.79 4.35
N LYS A 118 -25.71 21.70 5.29
CA LYS A 118 -24.56 22.61 5.29
C LYS A 118 -23.23 21.83 5.30
N ALA A 119 -23.14 20.78 6.13
CA ALA A 119 -21.95 19.93 6.20
C ALA A 119 -21.70 19.20 4.87
N PHE A 120 -22.74 18.62 4.28
CA PHE A 120 -22.67 17.95 2.98
C PHE A 120 -22.19 18.88 1.87
N ASP A 121 -22.85 20.06 1.73
CA ASP A 121 -22.50 21.03 0.70
C ASP A 121 -21.08 21.54 0.87
N GLN A 122 -20.64 21.74 2.10
CA GLN A 122 -19.27 22.16 2.41
C GLN A 122 -18.26 21.08 2.04
N ILE A 123 -18.48 19.81 2.39
CA ILE A 123 -17.59 18.71 2.02
C ILE A 123 -17.51 18.57 0.50
N ARG A 124 -18.65 18.62 -0.19
CA ARG A 124 -18.72 18.55 -1.65
C ARG A 124 -17.93 19.68 -2.31
N SER A 125 -18.11 20.92 -1.87
CA SER A 125 -17.36 22.07 -2.37
C SER A 125 -15.84 21.90 -2.15
N ILE A 126 -15.45 21.41 -0.97
CA ILE A 126 -14.03 21.13 -0.66
C ILE A 126 -13.44 20.07 -1.62
N VAL A 127 -14.17 18.99 -1.87
CA VAL A 127 -13.78 17.93 -2.80
C VAL A 127 -13.56 18.48 -4.21
N GLU A 128 -14.49 19.30 -4.71
CA GLU A 128 -14.37 19.92 -6.02
C GLU A 128 -13.11 20.81 -6.13
N HIS A 129 -12.84 21.63 -5.12
CA HIS A 129 -11.70 22.54 -5.11
C HIS A 129 -10.35 21.85 -4.93
N ARG A 130 -10.26 20.80 -4.09
CA ARG A 130 -8.98 20.12 -3.81
C ARG A 130 -8.59 19.09 -4.87
N ARG A 131 -9.55 18.55 -5.64
CA ARG A 131 -9.33 17.43 -6.57
C ARG A 131 -8.18 17.66 -7.56
N PRO A 132 -8.04 18.82 -8.23
CA PRO A 132 -6.92 19.06 -9.13
C PRO A 132 -5.55 18.99 -8.42
N ALA A 133 -5.43 19.60 -7.25
CA ALA A 133 -4.20 19.57 -6.45
C ALA A 133 -3.88 18.15 -5.94
N LEU A 134 -4.90 17.41 -5.52
CA LEU A 134 -4.76 16.01 -5.11
C LEU A 134 -4.31 15.12 -6.29
N TYR A 135 -4.91 15.30 -7.47
CA TYR A 135 -4.53 14.57 -8.68
C TYR A 135 -3.05 14.81 -9.02
N HIS A 136 -2.62 16.06 -9.04
CA HIS A 136 -1.22 16.42 -9.30
C HIS A 136 -0.28 15.88 -8.21
N GLN A 137 -0.65 16.01 -6.93
CA GLN A 137 0.13 15.44 -5.82
C GLN A 137 0.32 13.93 -5.96
N GLN A 138 -0.75 13.19 -6.33
CA GLN A 138 -0.68 11.76 -6.54
C GLN A 138 0.23 11.41 -7.74
N ALA A 139 0.22 12.19 -8.81
CA ALA A 139 1.13 12.00 -9.94
C ALA A 139 2.61 12.18 -9.52
N ILE A 140 2.92 13.27 -8.79
CA ILE A 140 4.27 13.49 -8.23
C ILE A 140 4.65 12.34 -7.30
N GLN A 141 3.75 11.96 -6.38
CA GLN A 141 4.02 10.91 -5.39
C GLN A 141 4.29 9.55 -6.02
N GLU A 142 3.46 9.14 -6.98
CA GLU A 142 3.56 7.80 -7.56
C GLU A 142 4.67 7.71 -8.62
N ALA A 143 4.83 8.72 -9.49
CA ALA A 143 5.83 8.68 -10.55
C ALA A 143 7.21 9.14 -10.09
N LEU A 144 7.32 10.21 -9.31
CA LEU A 144 8.59 10.87 -9.05
C LEU A 144 9.16 10.61 -7.64
N VAL A 145 8.33 10.25 -6.67
CA VAL A 145 8.78 9.89 -5.31
C VAL A 145 8.87 8.38 -5.13
N THR A 146 7.75 7.68 -5.32
CA THR A 146 7.70 6.21 -5.15
C THR A 146 8.32 5.50 -6.35
N GLY A 147 8.21 6.08 -7.54
CA GLY A 147 8.69 5.52 -8.80
C GLY A 147 10.20 5.55 -8.97
N LEU A 148 10.92 6.45 -8.29
CA LEU A 148 12.33 6.77 -8.54
C LEU A 148 13.19 6.53 -7.29
N ASP A 149 13.73 5.33 -7.11
CA ASP A 149 14.61 5.03 -5.97
C ASP A 149 15.91 5.83 -6.02
N PHE A 150 16.43 6.11 -7.22
CA PHE A 150 17.66 6.92 -7.39
C PHE A 150 17.50 8.37 -6.91
N MET A 151 16.27 8.88 -6.76
CA MET A 151 16.02 10.22 -6.22
C MET A 151 16.09 10.30 -4.69
N ARG A 152 16.37 9.20 -4.01
CA ARG A 152 16.64 9.16 -2.57
C ARG A 152 18.04 9.65 -2.22
N ILE A 153 18.62 10.53 -3.07
CA ILE A 153 19.91 11.14 -2.80
C ILE A 153 19.96 11.83 -1.44
N PRO A 154 21.15 11.94 -0.81
CA PRO A 154 21.31 12.63 0.47
C PRO A 154 20.80 14.07 0.46
N ASN A 155 20.44 14.58 1.63
CA ASN A 155 20.15 16.01 1.79
C ASN A 155 21.45 16.80 1.71
N THR A 156 21.48 17.77 0.80
CA THR A 156 22.66 18.59 0.49
C THR A 156 22.62 19.97 1.13
N SER A 157 21.56 20.34 1.86
CA SER A 157 21.34 21.70 2.38
C SER A 157 22.46 22.14 3.33
N ALA A 158 22.89 21.27 4.25
CA ALA A 158 23.96 21.58 5.20
C ALA A 158 25.29 21.82 4.46
N MET A 159 25.61 20.99 3.44
CA MET A 159 26.82 21.16 2.63
C MET A 159 26.79 22.46 1.81
N LEU A 160 25.64 22.78 1.22
CA LEU A 160 25.45 24.01 0.46
C LEU A 160 25.58 25.26 1.35
N ALA A 161 25.02 25.24 2.56
CA ALA A 161 25.13 26.29 3.55
C ALA A 161 26.61 26.49 3.98
N ALA A 162 27.29 25.40 4.32
CA ALA A 162 28.73 25.45 4.67
C ALA A 162 29.61 26.00 3.57
N LEU A 163 29.35 25.59 2.31
CA LEU A 163 30.09 26.13 1.15
C LEU A 163 29.84 27.62 0.93
N LYS A 164 28.64 28.12 1.21
CA LYS A 164 28.32 29.56 1.14
C LYS A 164 28.97 30.37 2.25
N SER A 165 29.05 29.81 3.48
CA SER A 165 29.72 30.48 4.61
C SER A 165 31.24 30.56 4.45
N LYS A 166 31.83 29.71 3.61
CA LYS A 166 33.28 29.58 3.41
C LYS A 166 34.06 29.17 4.66
N ASP A 167 33.40 28.74 5.70
CA ASP A 167 34.02 28.25 6.94
C ASP A 167 34.57 26.83 6.72
N LYS A 168 35.88 26.67 6.83
CA LYS A 168 36.58 25.41 6.57
C LYS A 168 36.15 24.29 7.53
N ALA A 169 35.86 24.60 8.80
CA ALA A 169 35.45 23.62 9.79
C ALA A 169 34.05 23.12 9.49
N GLN A 170 33.12 24.02 9.17
CA GLN A 170 31.77 23.68 8.76
C GLN A 170 31.73 22.85 7.46
N ILE A 171 32.54 23.24 6.48
CA ILE A 171 32.68 22.50 5.21
C ILE A 171 33.16 21.08 5.48
N LYS A 172 34.17 20.90 6.34
CA LYS A 172 34.72 19.59 6.67
C LYS A 172 33.64 18.73 7.36
N ALA A 173 32.96 19.24 8.38
CA ALA A 173 31.91 18.54 9.11
C ALA A 173 30.75 18.14 8.19
N ALA A 174 30.30 19.06 7.32
CA ALA A 174 29.23 18.77 6.36
C ALA A 174 29.67 17.73 5.32
N ALA A 175 30.93 17.78 4.85
CA ALA A 175 31.48 16.80 3.92
C ALA A 175 31.57 15.39 4.54
N ASP A 176 32.00 15.27 5.79
CA ASP A 176 32.08 14.00 6.50
C ASP A 176 30.70 13.40 6.70
N SER A 177 29.70 14.19 7.09
CA SER A 177 28.29 13.75 7.18
C SER A 177 27.73 13.33 5.83
N LEU A 178 28.03 14.10 4.76
CA LEU A 178 27.55 13.81 3.41
C LEU A 178 28.16 12.51 2.85
N LYS A 179 29.42 12.19 3.17
CA LYS A 179 30.07 10.92 2.80
C LYS A 179 29.32 9.73 3.37
N ILE A 180 29.02 9.74 4.67
CA ILE A 180 28.28 8.67 5.33
C ILE A 180 26.91 8.46 4.67
N ALA A 181 26.21 9.56 4.37
CA ALA A 181 24.92 9.50 3.71
C ALA A 181 25.00 9.01 2.26
N ALA A 182 26.04 9.41 1.52
CA ALA A 182 26.28 8.99 0.16
C ALA A 182 26.65 7.52 0.05
N ASP A 183 27.46 6.98 0.97
CA ASP A 183 27.76 5.53 1.01
C ASP A 183 26.51 4.69 1.20
N LYS A 184 25.61 5.11 2.10
CA LYS A 184 24.29 4.46 2.27
C LYS A 184 23.44 4.55 1.01
N TYR A 185 23.44 5.70 0.35
CA TYR A 185 22.69 5.90 -0.90
C TYR A 185 23.21 4.96 -2.00
N PHE A 186 24.51 4.94 -2.29
CA PHE A 186 25.07 4.08 -3.34
C PHE A 186 24.85 2.58 -3.03
N ALA A 187 24.88 2.17 -1.76
CA ALA A 187 24.53 0.82 -1.36
C ALA A 187 23.03 0.49 -1.60
N SER A 188 22.14 1.49 -1.52
CA SER A 188 20.70 1.32 -1.75
C SER A 188 20.29 1.30 -3.21
N VAL A 189 21.16 1.74 -4.13
CA VAL A 189 20.95 1.84 -5.59
C VAL A 189 22.10 1.13 -6.33
N PRO A 190 22.25 -0.19 -6.16
CA PRO A 190 23.39 -0.94 -6.70
C PRO A 190 23.30 -1.20 -8.22
N PHE A 191 22.12 -0.98 -8.83
CA PHE A 191 21.86 -1.24 -10.24
C PHE A 191 21.44 0.05 -10.98
N PRO A 192 22.38 0.98 -11.28
CA PRO A 192 22.05 2.26 -11.88
C PRO A 192 21.39 2.16 -13.27
N ASP A 193 21.67 1.12 -14.05
CA ASP A 193 21.06 0.92 -15.36
C ASP A 193 19.59 0.53 -15.25
N VAL A 194 19.21 -0.25 -14.23
CA VAL A 194 17.81 -0.56 -13.90
C VAL A 194 17.07 0.72 -13.51
N GLU A 195 17.65 1.51 -12.60
CA GLU A 195 17.08 2.79 -12.18
C GLU A 195 16.93 3.77 -13.35
N ARG A 196 17.93 3.83 -14.24
CA ARG A 196 17.89 4.66 -15.48
C ARG A 196 16.71 4.26 -16.37
N THR A 197 16.51 2.96 -16.58
CA THR A 197 15.40 2.43 -17.40
C THR A 197 14.05 2.78 -16.79
N VAL A 198 13.89 2.52 -15.49
CA VAL A 198 12.66 2.86 -14.75
C VAL A 198 12.40 4.37 -14.76
N ALA A 199 13.44 5.18 -14.54
CA ALA A 199 13.33 6.63 -14.51
C ALA A 199 12.80 7.22 -15.82
N LYS A 200 13.32 6.76 -16.97
CA LYS A 200 12.83 7.19 -18.29
C LYS A 200 11.31 6.93 -18.42
N LYS A 201 10.87 5.73 -18.09
CA LYS A 201 9.45 5.37 -18.11
C LYS A 201 8.61 6.21 -17.16
N MET A 202 9.10 6.47 -15.94
CA MET A 202 8.36 7.24 -14.94
C MET A 202 8.22 8.72 -15.32
N LEU A 203 9.27 9.36 -15.88
CA LEU A 203 9.16 10.74 -16.36
C LEU A 203 8.19 10.85 -17.54
N GLN A 204 8.27 9.92 -18.51
CA GLN A 204 7.32 9.86 -19.62
C GLN A 204 5.87 9.69 -19.12
N THR A 205 5.66 8.81 -18.15
CA THR A 205 4.35 8.58 -17.55
C THR A 205 3.82 9.83 -16.82
N TYR A 206 4.68 10.52 -16.06
CA TYR A 206 4.29 11.78 -15.43
C TYR A 206 3.89 12.84 -16.47
N MET A 207 4.67 12.97 -17.56
CA MET A 207 4.37 13.89 -18.66
C MET A 207 3.05 13.55 -19.40
N GLN A 208 2.67 12.28 -19.44
CA GLN A 208 1.43 11.82 -20.05
C GLN A 208 0.19 12.30 -19.28
N TYR A 209 0.27 12.32 -17.95
CA TYR A 209 -0.89 12.64 -17.11
C TYR A 209 -0.93 14.09 -16.64
N ILE A 210 0.19 14.83 -16.69
CA ILE A 210 0.27 16.21 -16.23
C ILE A 210 0.54 17.14 -17.42
N PRO A 211 -0.39 18.08 -17.70
CA PRO A 211 -0.21 19.10 -18.76
C PRO A 211 1.08 19.90 -18.56
N ALA A 212 1.66 20.37 -19.66
CA ALA A 212 2.97 21.02 -19.63
C ALA A 212 3.07 22.19 -18.65
N GLU A 213 2.03 23.01 -18.60
CA GLU A 213 1.93 24.21 -17.75
C GLU A 213 1.76 23.91 -16.25
N GLN A 214 1.43 22.66 -15.91
CA GLN A 214 1.27 22.22 -14.50
C GLN A 214 2.46 21.40 -14.01
N ARG A 215 3.41 21.05 -14.88
CA ARG A 215 4.56 20.22 -14.49
C ARG A 215 5.45 20.92 -13.49
N ILE A 216 6.11 20.15 -12.63
CA ILE A 216 7.09 20.67 -11.69
C ILE A 216 8.25 21.34 -12.42
N SER A 217 8.95 22.30 -11.77
CA SER A 217 9.91 23.22 -12.39
C SER A 217 11.10 22.56 -13.12
N ILE A 218 11.44 21.30 -12.81
CA ILE A 218 12.50 20.60 -13.52
C ILE A 218 12.18 20.43 -15.02
N PHE A 219 10.92 20.38 -15.40
CA PHE A 219 10.54 20.25 -16.80
C PHE A 219 10.84 21.49 -17.61
N GLU A 220 10.87 22.69 -17.00
CA GLU A 220 11.40 23.89 -17.66
C GLU A 220 12.91 23.76 -17.98
N VAL A 221 13.66 23.10 -17.09
CA VAL A 221 15.07 22.83 -17.32
C VAL A 221 15.24 21.81 -18.46
N ILE A 222 14.39 20.76 -18.45
CA ILE A 222 14.36 19.75 -19.51
C ILE A 222 14.08 20.40 -20.87
N ASP A 223 13.09 21.28 -20.94
CA ASP A 223 12.71 21.99 -22.17
C ASP A 223 13.87 22.90 -22.66
N LYS A 224 14.44 23.71 -21.77
CA LYS A 224 15.49 24.69 -22.12
C LYS A 224 16.86 24.05 -22.42
N ARG A 225 17.26 23.00 -21.70
CA ARG A 225 18.59 22.40 -21.76
C ARG A 225 18.66 21.10 -22.55
N PHE A 226 17.55 20.35 -22.59
CA PHE A 226 17.48 19.06 -23.25
C PHE A 226 16.44 19.02 -24.38
N LYS A 227 15.92 20.20 -24.80
CA LYS A 227 14.94 20.33 -25.90
C LYS A 227 13.70 19.47 -25.72
N GLY A 228 13.22 19.37 -24.47
CA GLY A 228 12.05 18.56 -24.10
C GLY A 228 12.33 17.05 -23.99
N ASN A 229 13.57 16.61 -24.19
CA ASN A 229 13.95 15.20 -24.12
C ASN A 229 14.22 14.77 -22.66
N SER A 230 13.23 14.17 -22.02
CA SER A 230 13.32 13.66 -20.65
C SER A 230 14.31 12.50 -20.51
N ASP A 231 14.48 11.67 -21.55
CA ASP A 231 15.43 10.56 -21.52
C ASP A 231 16.87 11.05 -21.49
N ALA A 232 17.19 12.08 -22.30
CA ALA A 232 18.50 12.73 -22.28
C ALA A 232 18.79 13.40 -20.92
N PHE A 233 17.78 13.97 -20.27
CA PHE A 233 17.92 14.49 -18.91
C PHE A 233 18.21 13.39 -17.89
N VAL A 234 17.50 12.26 -17.95
CA VAL A 234 17.77 11.09 -17.10
C VAL A 234 19.20 10.60 -17.32
N ASP A 235 19.64 10.45 -18.58
CA ASP A 235 21.02 10.06 -18.88
C ASP A 235 22.03 11.04 -18.26
N ALA A 236 21.80 12.35 -18.37
CA ALA A 236 22.65 13.36 -17.74
C ALA A 236 22.68 13.26 -16.20
N CYS A 237 21.55 12.90 -15.56
CA CYS A 237 21.50 12.63 -14.12
C CYS A 237 22.49 11.51 -13.73
N PHE A 238 22.48 10.39 -14.43
CA PHE A 238 23.35 9.26 -14.11
C PHE A 238 24.82 9.50 -14.53
N ASP A 239 25.05 10.16 -15.65
CA ASP A 239 26.40 10.31 -16.18
C ASP A 239 27.19 11.51 -15.59
N HIS A 240 26.50 12.59 -15.24
CA HIS A 240 27.15 13.86 -14.90
C HIS A 240 26.84 14.38 -13.50
N SER A 241 25.74 13.95 -12.85
CA SER A 241 25.43 14.39 -11.50
C SER A 241 26.40 13.85 -10.46
N ILE A 242 26.52 14.58 -9.37
CA ILE A 242 27.36 14.25 -8.21
C ILE A 242 26.97 12.87 -7.67
N PHE A 243 25.68 12.57 -7.59
CA PHE A 243 25.16 11.31 -7.07
C PHE A 243 24.84 10.27 -8.16
N GLY A 244 25.14 10.57 -9.43
CA GLY A 244 24.92 9.64 -10.53
C GLY A 244 25.88 8.44 -10.52
N LYS A 245 27.13 8.68 -10.11
CA LYS A 245 28.19 7.67 -9.98
C LYS A 245 29.04 7.95 -8.75
N LYS A 246 29.56 6.91 -8.10
CA LYS A 246 30.42 7.04 -6.92
C LYS A 246 31.67 7.87 -7.22
N GLU A 247 32.26 7.71 -8.40
CA GLU A 247 33.43 8.46 -8.85
C GLU A 247 33.12 9.95 -8.99
N ASN A 248 31.95 10.34 -9.41
CA ASN A 248 31.52 11.74 -9.50
C ASN A 248 31.42 12.38 -8.11
N PHE A 249 30.86 11.64 -7.16
CA PHE A 249 30.77 12.06 -5.76
C PHE A 249 32.15 12.22 -5.13
N GLU A 250 33.05 11.28 -5.33
CA GLU A 250 34.45 11.37 -4.84
C GLU A 250 35.21 12.56 -5.42
N LYS A 251 35.04 12.85 -6.71
CA LYS A 251 35.61 14.05 -7.34
C LYS A 251 35.05 15.32 -6.74
N PHE A 252 33.73 15.33 -6.44
CA PHE A 252 33.08 16.48 -5.80
C PHE A 252 33.63 16.73 -4.40
N ILE A 253 33.71 15.67 -3.57
CA ILE A 253 34.16 15.79 -2.17
C ILE A 253 35.62 16.24 -2.04
N ARG A 254 36.50 15.88 -2.99
CA ARG A 254 37.87 16.36 -3.01
C ARG A 254 37.99 17.88 -3.26
N LYS A 255 37.09 18.44 -4.07
CA LYS A 255 37.04 19.87 -4.39
C LYS A 255 35.59 20.35 -4.45
N PRO A 256 34.93 20.49 -3.29
CA PRO A 256 33.53 20.87 -3.27
C PRO A 256 33.35 22.34 -3.66
N GLY A 257 32.24 22.61 -4.39
CA GLY A 257 31.88 23.94 -4.82
C GLY A 257 30.37 24.18 -4.75
N SER A 258 29.98 25.35 -4.23
CA SER A 258 28.59 25.72 -4.07
C SER A 258 27.83 25.77 -5.40
N TYR A 259 28.46 26.30 -6.45
CA TYR A 259 27.88 26.34 -7.79
C TYR A 259 27.62 24.92 -8.33
N LYS A 260 28.64 24.04 -8.27
CA LYS A 260 28.53 22.66 -8.76
C LYS A 260 27.42 21.87 -8.03
N LEU A 261 27.29 22.05 -6.70
CA LEU A 261 26.23 21.39 -5.90
C LEU A 261 24.87 22.00 -6.19
N GLY A 262 24.76 23.32 -6.29
CA GLY A 262 23.47 24.00 -6.45
C GLY A 262 22.83 23.82 -7.84
N PHE A 263 23.64 23.51 -8.87
CA PHE A 263 23.19 23.28 -10.25
C PHE A 263 23.33 21.83 -10.70
N ASP A 264 23.53 20.90 -9.76
CA ASP A 264 23.55 19.48 -10.04
C ASP A 264 22.17 18.99 -10.46
N TRP A 265 22.08 18.16 -11.51
CA TRP A 265 20.81 17.73 -12.09
C TRP A 265 19.94 16.96 -11.11
N MET A 266 20.51 16.03 -10.34
CA MET A 266 19.74 15.27 -9.35
C MET A 266 19.32 16.14 -8.16
N VAL A 267 20.17 17.09 -7.74
CA VAL A 267 19.83 18.03 -6.66
C VAL A 267 18.70 18.96 -7.09
N LEU A 268 18.77 19.54 -8.29
CA LEU A 268 17.69 20.36 -8.85
C LEU A 268 16.39 19.57 -8.98
N PHE A 269 16.47 18.34 -9.47
CA PHE A 269 15.29 17.49 -9.61
C PHE A 269 14.64 17.20 -8.25
N LYS A 270 15.44 16.83 -7.25
CA LYS A 270 14.92 16.61 -5.88
C LYS A 270 14.24 17.85 -5.31
N HIS A 271 14.84 19.03 -5.49
CA HIS A 271 14.23 20.29 -5.08
C HIS A 271 12.91 20.54 -5.80
N SER A 272 12.86 20.34 -7.11
CA SER A 272 11.64 20.49 -7.91
C SER A 272 10.51 19.56 -7.46
N ILE A 273 10.83 18.30 -7.13
CA ILE A 273 9.85 17.34 -6.56
C ILE A 273 9.33 17.86 -5.20
N THR A 274 10.24 18.30 -4.32
CA THR A 274 9.88 18.79 -2.99
C THR A 274 8.99 20.03 -3.08
N ASP A 275 9.34 20.97 -3.96
CA ASP A 275 8.57 22.19 -4.19
C ASP A 275 7.18 21.87 -4.78
N GLY A 276 7.11 20.95 -5.75
CA GLY A 276 5.85 20.49 -6.32
C GLY A 276 4.91 19.86 -5.27
N LEU A 277 5.45 19.01 -4.39
CA LEU A 277 4.70 18.44 -3.28
C LEU A 277 4.23 19.53 -2.30
N LEU A 278 5.08 20.50 -2.00
CA LEU A 278 4.74 21.62 -1.11
C LEU A 278 3.62 22.48 -1.70
N GLN A 279 3.70 22.85 -2.97
CA GLN A 279 2.66 23.66 -3.64
C GLN A 279 1.31 22.94 -3.66
N THR A 280 1.29 21.65 -3.99
CA THR A 280 0.05 20.84 -3.94
C THR A 280 -0.48 20.69 -2.52
N ALA A 281 0.40 20.55 -1.52
CA ALA A 281 0.00 20.47 -0.10
C ALA A 281 -0.61 21.78 0.39
N ILE A 282 -0.06 22.94 0.00
CA ILE A 282 -0.60 24.27 0.32
C ILE A 282 -2.00 24.41 -0.31
N ALA A 283 -2.14 24.12 -1.60
CA ALA A 283 -3.43 24.21 -2.30
C ALA A 283 -4.50 23.32 -1.66
N MET A 284 -4.11 22.09 -1.24
CA MET A 284 -5.04 21.19 -0.53
C MET A 284 -5.35 21.67 0.90
N ALA A 285 -4.40 22.26 1.61
CA ALA A 285 -4.61 22.78 2.95
C ALA A 285 -5.62 23.93 2.94
N ASP A 286 -5.51 24.84 1.96
CA ASP A 286 -6.46 25.93 1.77
C ASP A 286 -7.87 25.41 1.44
N ALA A 287 -7.98 24.45 0.51
CA ALA A 287 -9.24 23.81 0.17
C ALA A 287 -9.85 23.04 1.36
N ASN A 288 -9.03 22.36 2.16
CA ASN A 288 -9.48 21.58 3.32
C ASN A 288 -9.81 22.43 4.56
N LYS A 289 -9.69 23.74 4.48
CA LYS A 289 -10.10 24.61 5.57
C LYS A 289 -11.56 24.30 5.95
N ASN A 290 -11.79 24.04 7.23
CA ASN A 290 -13.09 23.61 7.77
C ASN A 290 -13.58 22.20 7.39
N TYR A 291 -12.82 21.41 6.62
CA TYR A 291 -13.20 20.03 6.29
C TYR A 291 -13.50 19.20 7.56
N ASN A 292 -12.62 19.24 8.54
CA ASN A 292 -12.79 18.45 9.78
C ASN A 292 -14.06 18.84 10.55
N ALA A 293 -14.44 20.12 10.54
CA ALA A 293 -15.66 20.57 11.21
C ALA A 293 -16.90 20.04 10.49
N ALA A 294 -16.98 20.19 9.17
CA ALA A 294 -18.08 19.66 8.37
C ALA A 294 -18.16 18.13 8.45
N HIS A 295 -17.01 17.43 8.31
CA HIS A 295 -16.95 15.98 8.38
C HIS A 295 -17.37 15.45 9.76
N LYS A 296 -17.05 16.15 10.85
CA LYS A 296 -17.52 15.78 12.20
C LYS A 296 -19.04 15.81 12.33
N VAL A 297 -19.70 16.84 11.78
CA VAL A 297 -21.18 16.95 11.74
C VAL A 297 -21.76 15.83 10.90
N TRP A 298 -21.19 15.59 9.72
CA TRP A 298 -21.61 14.52 8.82
C TRP A 298 -21.52 13.13 9.46
N VAL A 299 -20.35 12.78 10.01
CA VAL A 299 -20.12 11.49 10.67
C VAL A 299 -21.06 11.30 11.86
N LYS A 300 -21.29 12.36 12.66
CA LYS A 300 -22.24 12.31 13.77
C LYS A 300 -23.64 11.93 13.27
N GLY A 301 -24.14 12.62 12.24
CA GLY A 301 -25.45 12.32 11.65
C GLY A 301 -25.56 10.91 11.10
N MET A 302 -24.54 10.47 10.37
CA MET A 302 -24.46 9.10 9.83
C MET A 302 -24.46 8.04 10.93
N MET A 303 -23.70 8.26 12.01
CA MET A 303 -23.66 7.34 13.16
C MET A 303 -25.01 7.30 13.89
N GLU A 304 -25.65 8.43 14.13
CA GLU A 304 -26.98 8.49 14.79
C GLU A 304 -28.06 7.81 13.94
N MET A 305 -28.06 8.01 12.63
CA MET A 305 -28.93 7.30 11.70
C MET A 305 -28.67 5.78 11.74
N CYS A 306 -27.43 5.36 11.66
CA CYS A 306 -27.03 3.98 11.76
C CYS A 306 -27.39 3.36 13.13
N ILE A 307 -27.22 4.09 14.25
CA ILE A 307 -27.60 3.61 15.60
C ILE A 307 -29.08 3.28 15.65
N ARG A 308 -29.95 4.14 15.12
CA ARG A 308 -31.39 3.87 15.06
C ARG A 308 -31.68 2.63 14.24
N ASP A 309 -31.16 2.56 13.02
CA ASP A 309 -31.51 1.50 12.07
C ASP A 309 -30.88 0.16 12.47
N ARG A 310 -29.68 0.16 13.04
CA ARG A 310 -28.99 -1.05 13.47
C ARG A 310 -29.35 -1.53 14.87
N ARG A 311 -29.78 -0.65 15.78
CA ARG A 311 -30.41 -1.10 17.04
C ARG A 311 -31.63 -1.95 16.76
N ASN A 312 -32.40 -1.57 15.76
CA ASN A 312 -33.55 -2.36 15.30
C ASN A 312 -33.12 -3.66 14.62
N ALA A 313 -31.91 -3.75 14.05
CA ALA A 313 -31.35 -4.91 13.35
C ALA A 313 -30.32 -5.72 14.18
N GLY A 314 -30.00 -5.30 15.42
CA GLY A 314 -29.01 -5.99 16.27
C GLY A 314 -27.56 -5.92 15.76
N THR A 315 -27.24 -4.99 14.87
CA THR A 315 -25.91 -4.89 14.24
C THR A 315 -25.03 -3.85 14.94
N PRO A 316 -23.80 -4.16 15.33
CA PRO A 316 -22.91 -3.21 16.00
C PRO A 316 -22.49 -2.07 15.08
N ILE A 317 -22.28 -0.89 15.68
CA ILE A 317 -21.77 0.31 15.02
C ILE A 317 -20.43 0.64 15.62
N TYR A 318 -19.48 0.98 14.77
CA TYR A 318 -18.12 1.31 15.17
C TYR A 318 -17.56 2.44 14.29
N PRO A 319 -16.66 3.27 14.87
CA PRO A 319 -15.98 4.32 14.13
C PRO A 319 -14.99 3.74 13.13
N ASP A 320 -14.55 4.57 12.17
CA ASP A 320 -13.46 4.21 11.27
C ASP A 320 -12.19 3.85 12.05
N ALA A 321 -11.41 2.94 11.49
CA ALA A 321 -10.13 2.51 12.04
C ALA A 321 -9.12 3.67 12.05
N ASN A 322 -8.28 3.71 13.08
CA ASN A 322 -7.32 4.77 13.35
C ASN A 322 -6.00 4.26 13.96
N SER A 323 -5.61 3.03 13.67
CA SER A 323 -4.42 2.37 14.19
C SER A 323 -4.46 2.09 15.70
N THR A 324 -5.64 2.08 16.32
CA THR A 324 -5.82 1.62 17.71
C THR A 324 -6.22 0.15 17.73
N LEU A 325 -6.01 -0.51 18.88
CA LEU A 325 -6.42 -1.90 19.09
C LEU A 325 -7.93 -2.06 18.84
N ARG A 326 -8.30 -3.01 17.98
CA ARG A 326 -9.69 -3.36 17.67
C ARG A 326 -9.89 -4.86 17.76
N LEU A 327 -11.07 -5.22 18.24
CA LEU A 327 -11.61 -6.55 18.17
C LEU A 327 -12.57 -6.61 16.97
N THR A 328 -12.34 -7.54 16.05
CA THR A 328 -13.30 -7.90 15.02
C THR A 328 -13.64 -9.37 15.15
N TYR A 329 -14.91 -9.73 14.93
CA TYR A 329 -15.37 -11.11 15.06
C TYR A 329 -16.26 -11.50 13.90
N GLY A 330 -16.40 -12.81 13.70
CA GLY A 330 -17.16 -13.39 12.60
C GLY A 330 -17.16 -14.91 12.68
N LYS A 331 -17.20 -15.52 11.51
CA LYS A 331 -17.24 -16.97 11.35
C LYS A 331 -16.31 -17.41 10.24
N VAL A 332 -15.89 -18.66 10.32
CA VAL A 332 -15.25 -19.36 9.19
C VAL A 332 -16.32 -19.67 8.15
N LEU A 333 -16.25 -19.10 6.95
CA LEU A 333 -17.30 -19.23 5.94
C LEU A 333 -16.72 -19.27 4.52
N PRO A 334 -17.27 -20.12 3.63
CA PRO A 334 -17.06 -20.02 2.19
C PRO A 334 -17.71 -18.74 1.62
N TYR A 335 -17.53 -18.47 0.34
CA TYR A 335 -18.26 -17.40 -0.35
C TYR A 335 -18.44 -17.71 -1.84
N LYS A 336 -19.41 -17.01 -2.44
CA LYS A 336 -19.71 -17.11 -3.88
C LYS A 336 -19.28 -15.81 -4.57
N PRO A 337 -18.18 -15.81 -5.32
CA PRO A 337 -17.69 -14.62 -6.02
C PRO A 337 -18.53 -14.27 -7.24
N ALA A 338 -19.14 -15.27 -7.89
CA ALA A 338 -19.99 -15.16 -9.06
C ALA A 338 -21.04 -16.26 -9.10
N ASP A 339 -21.98 -16.14 -10.03
CA ASP A 339 -22.98 -17.20 -10.28
C ASP A 339 -22.28 -18.51 -10.70
N GLY A 340 -22.71 -19.62 -10.10
CA GLY A 340 -22.14 -20.95 -10.36
C GLY A 340 -20.74 -21.19 -9.77
N VAL A 341 -20.13 -20.23 -9.05
CA VAL A 341 -18.79 -20.36 -8.44
C VAL A 341 -18.90 -20.29 -6.91
N GLU A 342 -18.28 -21.24 -6.24
CA GLU A 342 -18.14 -21.25 -4.79
C GLU A 342 -16.70 -21.54 -4.38
N TYR A 343 -16.12 -20.69 -3.53
CA TYR A 343 -14.83 -20.90 -2.92
C TYR A 343 -15.00 -21.47 -1.51
N GLY A 344 -14.38 -22.64 -1.28
CA GLY A 344 -14.35 -23.27 0.03
C GLY A 344 -13.67 -22.41 1.08
N TYR A 345 -13.93 -22.70 2.35
CA TYR A 345 -13.40 -21.91 3.47
C TYR A 345 -11.93 -22.22 3.83
N TYR A 346 -11.29 -23.20 3.21
CA TYR A 346 -9.87 -23.51 3.42
C TYR A 346 -9.18 -23.98 2.14
N THR A 347 -7.86 -23.93 2.14
CA THR A 347 -6.98 -24.46 1.09
C THR A 347 -5.95 -25.41 1.71
N THR A 348 -5.38 -26.29 0.87
CA THR A 348 -4.42 -27.30 1.31
C THR A 348 -3.10 -27.21 0.54
N LEU A 349 -2.09 -27.93 1.04
CA LEU A 349 -0.78 -28.03 0.38
C LEU A 349 -0.87 -28.65 -1.03
N LYS A 350 -1.93 -29.45 -1.29
CA LYS A 350 -2.22 -29.96 -2.63
C LYS A 350 -2.40 -28.82 -3.64
N GLY A 351 -3.21 -27.82 -3.30
CA GLY A 351 -3.42 -26.66 -4.19
C GLY A 351 -2.16 -25.83 -4.43
N ALA A 352 -1.23 -25.79 -3.48
CA ALA A 352 0.08 -25.17 -3.71
C ALA A 352 0.91 -25.99 -4.72
N MET A 353 0.92 -27.33 -4.61
CA MET A 353 1.62 -28.20 -5.57
C MET A 353 1.03 -28.10 -6.99
N GLU A 354 -0.30 -27.97 -7.10
CA GLU A 354 -0.99 -27.82 -8.39
C GLU A 354 -0.66 -26.49 -9.10
N LYS A 355 -0.23 -25.48 -8.35
CA LYS A 355 0.18 -24.16 -8.88
C LYS A 355 1.67 -24.08 -9.21
N GLU A 356 2.42 -25.13 -9.01
CA GLU A 356 3.85 -25.09 -9.28
C GLU A 356 4.13 -24.73 -10.74
N ASP A 357 4.97 -23.73 -10.93
CA ASP A 357 5.50 -23.31 -12.23
C ASP A 357 7.01 -23.10 -12.09
N PRO A 358 7.86 -24.04 -12.55
CA PRO A 358 9.30 -23.91 -12.44
C PRO A 358 9.89 -22.72 -13.21
N ASP A 359 9.19 -22.24 -14.22
CA ASP A 359 9.62 -21.10 -15.05
C ASP A 359 9.22 -19.75 -14.42
N ASN A 360 8.35 -19.79 -13.43
CA ASN A 360 7.92 -18.60 -12.69
C ASN A 360 8.41 -18.67 -11.23
N TRP A 361 9.42 -17.89 -10.91
CA TRP A 361 10.04 -17.88 -9.60
C TRP A 361 9.07 -17.68 -8.41
N GLU A 362 7.92 -17.03 -8.64
CA GLU A 362 6.87 -16.83 -7.60
C GLU A 362 6.17 -18.16 -7.24
N PHE A 363 6.18 -19.14 -8.14
CA PHE A 363 5.49 -20.43 -7.97
C PHE A 363 6.42 -21.63 -7.86
N VAL A 364 7.72 -21.40 -7.67
CA VAL A 364 8.67 -22.49 -7.42
C VAL A 364 8.46 -23.07 -6.02
N ILE A 365 8.21 -24.39 -5.95
CA ILE A 365 8.08 -25.12 -4.69
C ILE A 365 9.43 -25.69 -4.26
N PRO A 366 9.91 -25.42 -3.03
CA PRO A 366 11.16 -26.00 -2.53
C PRO A 366 11.14 -27.52 -2.52
N ALA A 367 12.23 -28.15 -2.97
CA ALA A 367 12.34 -29.61 -3.10
C ALA A 367 11.99 -30.36 -1.79
N LYS A 368 12.45 -29.85 -0.64
CA LYS A 368 12.12 -30.44 0.67
C LYS A 368 10.63 -30.42 0.97
N LEU A 369 9.92 -29.36 0.59
CA LEU A 369 8.47 -29.27 0.79
C LEU A 369 7.73 -30.28 -0.11
N LYS A 370 8.20 -30.49 -1.34
CA LYS A 370 7.67 -31.55 -2.22
C LYS A 370 7.86 -32.94 -1.62
N GLN A 371 9.05 -33.23 -1.08
CA GLN A 371 9.33 -34.52 -0.41
C GLN A 371 8.39 -34.77 0.77
N LEU A 372 8.20 -33.77 1.63
CA LEU A 372 7.27 -33.86 2.76
C LEU A 372 5.82 -34.08 2.30
N TYR A 373 5.40 -33.42 1.20
CA TYR A 373 4.09 -33.60 0.60
C TYR A 373 3.91 -35.03 0.04
N GLN A 374 4.89 -35.53 -0.73
CA GLN A 374 4.85 -36.86 -1.35
C GLN A 374 4.85 -37.98 -0.32
N SER A 375 5.65 -37.85 0.74
CA SER A 375 5.71 -38.81 1.83
C SER A 375 4.56 -38.68 2.84
N LYS A 376 3.74 -37.62 2.74
CA LYS A 376 2.70 -37.25 3.70
C LYS A 376 3.20 -37.15 5.15
N ASP A 377 4.48 -36.77 5.31
CA ASP A 377 5.08 -36.57 6.64
C ASP A 377 4.62 -35.23 7.24
N PHE A 378 3.34 -35.14 7.53
CA PHE A 378 2.71 -33.94 8.13
C PHE A 378 2.65 -34.01 9.66
N GLY A 379 2.95 -35.17 10.25
CA GLY A 379 2.86 -35.40 11.70
C GLY A 379 1.44 -35.11 12.22
N ARG A 380 1.36 -34.51 13.39
CA ARG A 380 0.10 -34.13 14.06
C ARG A 380 -0.61 -32.89 13.47
N TYR A 381 -0.02 -32.29 12.43
CA TYR A 381 -0.52 -31.06 11.83
C TYR A 381 -1.52 -31.31 10.69
N ALA A 382 -1.65 -32.55 10.23
CA ALA A 382 -2.62 -32.93 9.21
C ALA A 382 -4.06 -32.77 9.72
N MET A 383 -4.97 -32.50 8.79
CA MET A 383 -6.40 -32.59 9.05
C MET A 383 -6.84 -34.07 9.22
N PRO A 384 -8.02 -34.33 9.79
CA PRO A 384 -8.53 -35.70 9.93
C PRO A 384 -8.64 -36.47 8.61
N ASN A 385 -8.79 -35.78 7.48
CA ASN A 385 -8.80 -36.39 6.13
C ASN A 385 -7.39 -36.66 5.58
N GLY A 386 -6.32 -36.39 6.35
CA GLY A 386 -4.93 -36.61 5.95
C GLY A 386 -4.33 -35.49 5.06
N GLU A 387 -5.04 -34.42 4.82
CA GLU A 387 -4.54 -33.25 4.08
C GLU A 387 -3.81 -32.26 5.00
N MET A 388 -2.84 -31.52 4.43
CA MET A 388 -2.18 -30.42 5.12
C MET A 388 -2.90 -29.11 4.79
N PRO A 389 -3.60 -28.45 5.76
CA PRO A 389 -4.21 -27.15 5.53
C PRO A 389 -3.13 -26.07 5.39
N ILE A 390 -3.36 -25.07 4.55
CA ILE A 390 -2.48 -23.89 4.42
C ILE A 390 -3.18 -22.64 4.92
N CYS A 391 -4.35 -22.33 4.36
CA CYS A 391 -5.08 -21.11 4.66
C CYS A 391 -6.55 -21.40 4.87
N PHE A 392 -7.21 -20.51 5.61
CA PHE A 392 -8.66 -20.46 5.74
C PHE A 392 -9.17 -19.03 5.64
N ILE A 393 -10.47 -18.87 5.44
CA ILE A 393 -11.11 -17.57 5.30
C ILE A 393 -12.22 -17.36 6.31
N VAL A 394 -12.33 -16.11 6.77
CA VAL A 394 -13.29 -15.68 7.78
C VAL A 394 -13.97 -14.37 7.36
N ASN A 395 -15.22 -14.14 7.77
CA ASN A 395 -15.96 -12.94 7.44
C ASN A 395 -15.78 -11.79 8.45
N THR A 396 -14.66 -11.77 9.16
CA THR A 396 -14.28 -10.67 10.04
C THR A 396 -13.98 -9.41 9.25
N ASP A 397 -14.28 -8.26 9.86
CA ASP A 397 -14.02 -6.95 9.24
C ASP A 397 -12.57 -6.52 9.45
N ASN A 398 -11.70 -6.95 8.56
CA ASN A 398 -10.27 -6.64 8.57
C ASN A 398 -9.93 -5.55 7.54
N THR A 399 -8.97 -4.70 7.87
CA THR A 399 -8.37 -3.73 6.94
C THR A 399 -6.85 -3.72 7.08
N GLY A 400 -6.15 -2.96 6.22
CA GLY A 400 -4.70 -2.79 6.29
C GLY A 400 -4.25 -2.40 7.70
N GLY A 401 -3.24 -3.10 8.24
CA GLY A 401 -2.82 -3.03 9.64
C GLY A 401 -3.20 -4.26 10.46
N ASN A 402 -4.17 -5.07 10.01
CA ASN A 402 -4.46 -6.37 10.61
C ASN A 402 -3.51 -7.50 10.13
N SER A 403 -2.63 -7.25 9.15
CA SER A 403 -1.64 -8.23 8.71
C SER A 403 -0.73 -8.64 9.85
N GLY A 404 -0.61 -9.98 10.11
CA GLY A 404 0.09 -10.56 11.24
C GLY A 404 -0.74 -10.67 12.53
N SER A 405 -2.00 -10.23 12.52
CA SER A 405 -2.87 -10.33 13.70
C SER A 405 -3.27 -11.77 14.01
N PRO A 406 -3.31 -12.16 15.29
CA PRO A 406 -3.74 -13.48 15.72
C PRO A 406 -5.25 -13.68 15.49
N VAL A 407 -5.59 -14.86 15.01
CA VAL A 407 -6.97 -15.32 14.82
C VAL A 407 -7.28 -16.39 15.86
N PHE A 408 -8.33 -16.19 16.64
CA PHE A 408 -8.73 -17.05 17.75
C PHE A 408 -10.05 -17.75 17.49
N ASN A 409 -10.20 -18.93 18.09
CA ASN A 409 -11.50 -19.63 18.18
C ASN A 409 -12.33 -19.12 19.38
N ALA A 410 -13.52 -19.69 19.58
CA ALA A 410 -14.42 -19.32 20.67
C ALA A 410 -13.85 -19.54 22.09
N LYS A 411 -12.82 -20.38 22.23
CA LYS A 411 -12.12 -20.64 23.50
C LYS A 411 -10.97 -19.68 23.76
N GLY A 412 -10.67 -18.75 22.82
CA GLY A 412 -9.52 -17.87 22.89
C GLY A 412 -8.18 -18.57 22.53
N GLU A 413 -8.24 -19.71 21.86
CA GLU A 413 -7.06 -20.41 21.37
C GLU A 413 -6.68 -19.92 19.98
N LEU A 414 -5.37 -19.77 19.72
CA LEU A 414 -4.83 -19.35 18.45
C LEU A 414 -5.02 -20.44 17.38
N ILE A 415 -5.72 -20.13 16.31
CA ILE A 415 -5.97 -21.02 15.18
C ILE A 415 -5.34 -20.57 13.87
N GLY A 416 -4.86 -19.33 13.79
CA GLY A 416 -4.20 -18.81 12.60
C GLY A 416 -3.72 -17.39 12.73
N THR A 417 -3.16 -16.89 11.63
CA THR A 417 -2.66 -15.51 11.49
C THR A 417 -3.31 -14.87 10.27
N GLY A 418 -4.01 -13.75 10.48
CA GLY A 418 -4.57 -12.96 9.39
C GLY A 418 -3.46 -12.29 8.58
N PHE A 419 -3.53 -12.34 7.24
CA PHE A 419 -2.49 -11.75 6.40
C PHE A 419 -3.02 -10.92 5.23
N ASP A 420 -4.21 -11.24 4.70
CA ASP A 420 -4.77 -10.58 3.54
C ASP A 420 -6.31 -10.65 3.54
N ARG A 421 -6.94 -10.20 2.48
CA ARG A 421 -8.36 -10.38 2.19
C ARG A 421 -8.56 -10.78 0.73
N ASN A 422 -9.73 -11.35 0.45
CA ASN A 422 -10.09 -11.75 -0.90
C ASN A 422 -10.28 -10.53 -1.83
N TYR A 423 -10.19 -10.76 -3.13
CA TYR A 423 -10.29 -9.72 -4.15
C TYR A 423 -11.65 -9.00 -4.11
N GLU A 424 -12.73 -9.73 -3.93
CA GLU A 424 -14.10 -9.19 -3.84
C GLU A 424 -14.32 -8.32 -2.60
N GLY A 425 -13.45 -8.45 -1.61
CA GLY A 425 -13.45 -7.68 -0.37
C GLY A 425 -12.65 -6.37 -0.41
N LEU A 426 -11.99 -6.02 -1.52
CA LEU A 426 -11.13 -4.83 -1.60
C LEU A 426 -11.86 -3.49 -1.41
N THR A 427 -13.18 -3.47 -1.61
CA THR A 427 -14.04 -2.32 -1.27
C THR A 427 -14.23 -2.12 0.23
N GLY A 428 -13.86 -3.09 1.06
CA GLY A 428 -14.17 -3.11 2.49
C GLY A 428 -13.68 -1.92 3.30
N ASP A 429 -12.69 -1.19 2.80
CA ASP A 429 -12.22 0.05 3.42
C ASP A 429 -13.26 1.18 3.30
N ILE A 430 -14.16 1.14 2.31
CA ILE A 430 -15.20 2.11 2.04
C ILE A 430 -16.58 1.53 2.33
N ALA A 431 -16.82 0.27 1.95
CA ALA A 431 -18.08 -0.44 2.12
C ALA A 431 -17.85 -1.92 2.43
N PHE A 432 -17.97 -2.29 3.69
CA PHE A 432 -17.85 -3.69 4.15
C PHE A 432 -19.09 -4.50 3.80
N ARG A 433 -18.90 -5.68 3.21
CA ARG A 433 -19.98 -6.61 2.85
C ARG A 433 -19.68 -8.01 3.40
N PRO A 434 -20.30 -8.42 4.52
CA PRO A 434 -20.05 -9.72 5.15
C PRO A 434 -20.37 -10.93 4.25
N SER A 435 -21.25 -10.76 3.26
CA SER A 435 -21.62 -11.80 2.30
C SER A 435 -20.49 -12.23 1.38
N SER A 436 -19.63 -11.30 0.96
CA SER A 436 -18.58 -11.54 -0.03
C SER A 436 -17.16 -11.22 0.47
N GLN A 437 -17.01 -10.38 1.48
CA GLN A 437 -15.69 -10.05 2.02
C GLN A 437 -15.19 -11.14 2.95
N ARG A 438 -13.95 -11.57 2.73
CA ARG A 438 -13.25 -12.54 3.59
C ARG A 438 -11.85 -12.04 3.93
N ALA A 439 -11.47 -12.20 5.19
CA ALA A 439 -10.08 -12.13 5.60
C ALA A 439 -9.43 -13.48 5.35
N ALA A 440 -8.24 -13.48 4.76
CA ALA A 440 -7.43 -14.66 4.54
C ALA A 440 -6.46 -14.85 5.70
N CYS A 441 -6.41 -16.08 6.23
CA CYS A 441 -5.62 -16.44 7.40
C CYS A 441 -4.77 -17.67 7.12
N VAL A 442 -3.50 -17.63 7.51
CA VAL A 442 -2.64 -18.83 7.51
C VAL A 442 -3.10 -19.73 8.65
N ASP A 443 -3.27 -21.01 8.35
CA ASP A 443 -3.60 -22.03 9.37
C ASP A 443 -2.39 -22.22 10.30
N ILE A 444 -2.62 -22.21 11.61
CA ILE A 444 -1.54 -22.34 12.58
C ILE A 444 -0.84 -23.70 12.47
N ARG A 445 -1.56 -24.76 12.05
CA ARG A 445 -0.99 -26.09 11.84
C ARG A 445 0.06 -26.08 10.73
N TYR A 446 -0.17 -25.30 9.65
CA TYR A 446 0.83 -25.10 8.59
C TYR A 446 2.07 -24.36 9.10
N THR A 447 1.86 -23.32 9.88
CA THR A 447 2.98 -22.58 10.50
C THR A 447 3.85 -23.50 11.35
N LEU A 448 3.24 -24.32 12.22
CA LEU A 448 3.96 -25.27 13.07
C LEU A 448 4.61 -26.40 12.27
N PHE A 449 3.96 -26.91 11.23
CA PHE A 449 4.54 -27.87 10.28
C PHE A 449 5.81 -27.32 9.62
N ILE A 450 5.78 -26.08 9.15
CA ILE A 450 6.97 -25.45 8.57
C ILE A 450 8.09 -25.31 9.60
N ILE A 451 7.78 -24.90 10.82
CA ILE A 451 8.78 -24.79 11.90
C ILE A 451 9.41 -26.15 12.23
N GLU A 452 8.58 -27.17 12.47
CA GLU A 452 9.07 -28.45 12.95
C GLU A 452 9.62 -29.34 11.83
N LYS A 453 8.81 -29.62 10.80
CA LYS A 453 9.15 -30.63 9.77
C LYS A 453 10.02 -30.03 8.66
N TYR A 454 9.68 -28.85 8.18
CA TYR A 454 10.45 -28.23 7.10
C TYR A 454 11.75 -27.61 7.60
N ALA A 455 11.72 -26.78 8.65
CA ALA A 455 12.92 -26.13 9.19
C ALA A 455 13.70 -26.99 10.20
N GLY A 456 13.08 -28.04 10.76
CA GLY A 456 13.72 -28.88 11.76
C GLY A 456 13.90 -28.21 13.14
N ALA A 457 13.17 -27.12 13.40
CA ALA A 457 13.29 -26.32 14.60
C ALA A 457 12.35 -26.78 15.74
N SER A 458 12.41 -28.08 16.08
CA SER A 458 11.56 -28.70 17.13
C SER A 458 11.74 -28.07 18.51
N HIS A 459 12.87 -27.40 18.77
CA HIS A 459 13.09 -26.69 20.02
C HIS A 459 12.07 -25.54 20.22
N ILE A 460 11.66 -24.84 19.16
CA ILE A 460 10.64 -23.79 19.22
C ILE A 460 9.29 -24.41 19.63
N ILE A 461 8.94 -25.57 19.05
CA ILE A 461 7.67 -26.23 19.34
C ILE A 461 7.56 -26.63 20.81
N LYS A 462 8.69 -27.01 21.44
CA LYS A 462 8.72 -27.39 22.87
C LYS A 462 8.45 -26.22 23.83
N GLU A 463 8.63 -24.99 23.37
CA GLU A 463 8.35 -23.77 24.16
C GLU A 463 6.86 -23.34 24.08
N LEU A 464 6.09 -23.93 23.18
CA LEU A 464 4.70 -23.55 22.92
C LEU A 464 3.71 -24.36 23.77
N THR A 465 2.68 -23.70 24.25
CA THR A 465 1.52 -24.38 24.86
C THR A 465 0.51 -24.72 23.76
N ILE A 466 0.41 -26.02 23.45
CA ILE A 466 -0.42 -26.55 22.38
C ILE A 466 -1.57 -27.37 22.98
N ALA A 467 -2.82 -27.08 22.56
CA ALA A 467 -4.02 -27.88 22.80
C ALA A 467 -4.31 -28.73 21.56
N GLU A 468 -4.55 -30.02 21.78
CA GLU A 468 -4.90 -31.00 20.73
C GLU A 468 -6.41 -31.11 20.55
#